data_5727b1340eaa32286518e7226fa13e53
#
_entry.id   5727b1340eaa32286518e7226fa13e53
#
_cell.length_a   1.000
_cell.length_b   1.000
_cell.length_c   1.000
_cell.angle_alpha   90.00
_cell.angle_beta   90.00
_cell.angle_gamma   90.00
#
_symmetry.space_group_name_H-M   'P 1'
#
loop_
_entity.id
_entity.type
_entity.pdbx_description
1 polymer ?
#
loop_
_entity_poly.entity_id
_entity_poly.type
_entity_poly.pdbx_seq_one_letter_code
_entity_poly.pdbx_strand_id
1 'polypeptide(L)'
;MSPLYKSLIMRKKTVRKPRANAAPKTRNNGTMTESAFWSFIRSGLRQKSRWWKPITQCKLNAKRTYKGPNKRQKFEYQCNSCKKWFAEKNINVDHIDPAGSLNCANDLPGFVERLFCETDNLQVLCSGCHNTKTQNEKNGKNEH
;
A
#
# COMPACT_ATOMS: atom_id res chain seq x y z
N MET A 1 16.09 25.41 -44.79
CA MET A 1 15.56 25.59 -43.43
C MET A 1 14.50 24.56 -43.15
N SER A 2 14.75 23.71 -42.17
CA SER A 2 13.91 22.57 -41.83
C SER A 2 12.60 23.01 -41.13
N PRO A 3 11.44 22.46 -41.49
CA PRO A 3 10.16 22.79 -40.85
C PRO A 3 9.95 22.26 -39.43
N LEU A 4 11.00 21.79 -38.77
CA LEU A 4 10.92 21.17 -37.44
C LEU A 4 10.86 22.17 -36.26
N TYR A 5 10.79 23.48 -36.53
CA TYR A 5 10.80 24.50 -35.48
C TYR A 5 9.40 24.99 -35.03
N LYS A 6 8.33 24.34 -35.47
CA LYS A 6 6.97 24.81 -35.19
C LYS A 6 6.11 23.98 -34.21
N SER A 7 6.68 23.10 -33.41
CA SER A 7 5.84 22.31 -32.48
C SER A 7 6.28 22.30 -31.05
N LEU A 8 6.99 23.29 -30.55
CA LEU A 8 7.05 23.56 -29.12
C LEU A 8 5.81 24.35 -28.70
N ILE A 9 4.65 23.74 -28.82
CA ILE A 9 3.45 24.25 -28.17
C ILE A 9 3.69 24.00 -26.66
N MET A 10 4.17 25.05 -25.98
CA MET A 10 4.15 25.08 -24.51
C MET A 10 2.69 24.88 -24.10
N ARG A 11 2.37 23.66 -23.61
CA ARG A 11 1.11 23.41 -22.93
C ARG A 11 1.07 24.37 -21.75
N LYS A 12 0.33 25.47 -21.84
CA LYS A 12 0.03 26.35 -20.72
C LYS A 12 -0.53 25.47 -19.61
N LYS A 13 0.21 25.30 -18.52
CA LYS A 13 -0.32 24.67 -17.31
C LYS A 13 -1.52 25.49 -16.89
N THR A 14 -2.72 24.95 -17.09
CA THR A 14 -3.94 25.59 -16.59
C THR A 14 -3.85 25.62 -15.06
N VAL A 15 -3.57 26.79 -14.53
CA VAL A 15 -3.63 27.02 -13.08
C VAL A 15 -5.10 26.90 -12.69
N ARG A 16 -5.46 25.79 -12.05
CA ARG A 16 -6.82 25.62 -11.52
C ARG A 16 -7.06 26.68 -10.45
N LYS A 17 -8.13 27.45 -10.60
CA LYS A 17 -8.57 28.41 -9.58
C LYS A 17 -8.75 27.66 -8.24
N PRO A 18 -8.27 28.22 -7.11
CA PRO A 18 -8.51 27.61 -5.80
C PRO A 18 -10.02 27.51 -5.56
N ARG A 19 -10.46 26.37 -5.02
CA ARG A 19 -11.85 26.21 -4.61
C ARG A 19 -12.13 27.15 -3.43
N ALA A 20 -13.28 27.82 -3.42
CA ALA A 20 -13.66 28.81 -2.42
C ALA A 20 -13.58 28.31 -0.94
N ASN A 21 -13.65 26.98 -0.71
CA ASN A 21 -13.59 26.34 0.59
C ASN A 21 -12.39 25.39 0.73
N ALA A 22 -11.24 25.76 0.20
CA ALA A 22 -10.02 24.96 0.35
C ALA A 22 -9.54 24.97 1.81
N ALA A 23 -9.20 23.80 2.35
CA ALA A 23 -8.61 23.70 3.70
C ALA A 23 -7.32 24.51 3.81
N PRO A 24 -7.04 25.17 4.96
CA PRO A 24 -5.85 25.97 5.12
C PRO A 24 -4.59 25.11 5.09
N LYS A 25 -3.52 25.65 4.54
CA LYS A 25 -2.19 25.02 4.50
C LYS A 25 -1.37 25.48 5.69
N THR A 26 -1.31 24.64 6.72
CA THR A 26 -0.69 24.94 8.01
C THR A 26 0.61 24.19 8.27
N ARG A 27 0.97 23.25 7.42
CA ARG A 27 2.15 22.38 7.57
C ARG A 27 3.16 22.63 6.44
N ASN A 28 4.39 22.18 6.69
CA ASN A 28 5.48 22.22 5.71
C ASN A 28 5.66 23.60 5.09
N ASN A 29 5.88 24.61 5.95
CA ASN A 29 6.06 26.01 5.56
C ASN A 29 4.89 26.55 4.72
N GLY A 30 3.66 26.23 5.07
CA GLY A 30 2.46 26.72 4.39
C GLY A 30 2.18 26.07 3.03
N THR A 31 2.75 24.90 2.76
CA THR A 31 2.57 24.19 1.47
C THR A 31 1.61 23.00 1.57
N MET A 32 1.36 22.49 2.78
CA MET A 32 0.51 21.32 3.02
C MET A 32 -0.67 21.64 3.94
N THR A 33 -1.81 21.04 3.61
CA THR A 33 -2.95 20.94 4.55
C THR A 33 -2.64 19.90 5.62
N GLU A 34 -3.39 19.90 6.72
CA GLU A 34 -3.29 18.89 7.78
C GLU A 34 -3.50 17.47 7.21
N SER A 35 -4.49 17.30 6.36
CA SER A 35 -4.76 16.01 5.68
C SER A 35 -3.60 15.55 4.80
N ALA A 36 -3.01 16.45 4.03
CA ALA A 36 -1.85 16.14 3.18
C ALA A 36 -0.63 15.78 4.03
N PHE A 37 -0.42 16.43 5.17
CA PHE A 37 0.65 16.13 6.11
C PHE A 37 0.54 14.70 6.66
N TRP A 38 -0.60 14.29 7.17
CA TRP A 38 -0.79 12.93 7.70
C TRP A 38 -0.74 11.87 6.59
N SER A 39 -1.19 12.19 5.38
CA SER A 39 -1.00 11.34 4.21
C SER A 39 0.48 11.14 3.85
N PHE A 40 1.28 12.20 3.96
CA PHE A 40 2.73 12.15 3.75
C PHE A 40 3.43 11.27 4.80
N ILE A 41 3.11 11.44 6.08
CA ILE A 41 3.66 10.62 7.18
C ILE A 41 3.27 9.15 6.99
N ARG A 42 2.01 8.86 6.71
CA ARG A 42 1.52 7.51 6.44
C ARG A 42 2.27 6.86 5.28
N SER A 43 2.47 7.58 4.20
CA SER A 43 3.21 7.10 3.02
C SER A 43 4.65 6.73 3.38
N GLY A 44 5.34 7.57 4.15
CA GLY A 44 6.70 7.30 4.61
C GLY A 44 6.81 6.05 5.48
N LEU A 45 5.89 5.90 6.43
CA LEU A 45 5.83 4.71 7.30
C LEU A 45 5.54 3.44 6.50
N ARG A 46 4.59 3.49 5.56
CA ARG A 46 4.28 2.35 4.68
C ARG A 46 5.45 1.97 3.77
N GLN A 47 6.17 2.94 3.24
CA GLN A 47 7.39 2.65 2.46
C GLN A 47 8.44 1.96 3.34
N LYS A 48 8.67 2.45 4.55
CA LYS A 48 9.64 1.86 5.47
C LYS A 48 9.23 0.46 5.94
N SER A 49 7.95 0.20 6.10
CA SER A 49 7.43 -1.10 6.52
C SER A 49 7.74 -2.25 5.56
N ARG A 50 8.03 -1.96 4.29
CA ARG A 50 8.45 -2.98 3.32
C ARG A 50 9.71 -3.74 3.73
N TRP A 51 10.55 -3.12 4.55
CA TRP A 51 11.81 -3.68 5.06
C TRP A 51 11.65 -4.33 6.43
N TRP A 52 10.44 -4.38 6.96
CA TRP A 52 10.15 -4.96 8.26
C TRP A 52 10.36 -6.48 8.22
N LYS A 53 11.26 -6.99 9.07
CA LYS A 53 11.67 -8.42 9.07
C LYS A 53 10.52 -9.41 9.23
N PRO A 54 9.51 -9.19 10.10
CA PRO A 54 8.38 -10.10 10.22
C PRO A 54 7.63 -10.33 8.91
N ILE A 55 7.58 -9.36 8.00
CA ILE A 55 6.97 -9.52 6.66
C ILE A 55 7.75 -10.56 5.85
N THR A 56 9.07 -10.45 5.82
CA THR A 56 9.93 -11.44 5.16
C THR A 56 9.79 -12.81 5.81
N GLN A 57 9.76 -12.87 7.13
CA GLN A 57 9.60 -14.13 7.87
C GLN A 57 8.25 -14.79 7.59
N CYS A 58 7.16 -14.04 7.57
CA CYS A 58 5.84 -14.53 7.21
C CYS A 58 5.84 -15.19 5.83
N LYS A 59 6.49 -14.55 4.86
CA LYS A 59 6.64 -15.05 3.50
C LYS A 59 7.47 -16.35 3.46
N LEU A 60 8.58 -16.40 4.20
CA LEU A 60 9.42 -17.61 4.31
C LEU A 60 8.66 -18.77 4.95
N ASN A 61 7.82 -18.51 5.93
CA ASN A 61 7.01 -19.54 6.58
C ASN A 61 5.98 -20.19 5.64
N ALA A 62 5.53 -19.46 4.61
CA ALA A 62 4.57 -19.95 3.62
C ALA A 62 5.22 -20.59 2.38
N LYS A 63 6.54 -20.62 2.31
CA LYS A 63 7.34 -21.02 1.16
C LYS A 63 7.59 -22.52 1.12
N ARG A 64 7.56 -23.10 -0.08
CA ARG A 64 8.12 -24.43 -0.36
C ARG A 64 8.78 -24.47 -1.74
N THR A 65 9.55 -25.52 -1.99
CA THR A 65 10.14 -25.76 -3.31
C THR A 65 9.05 -26.08 -4.34
N TYR A 66 9.09 -25.41 -5.48
CA TYR A 66 8.22 -25.69 -6.60
C TYR A 66 8.78 -26.85 -7.42
N LYS A 67 7.93 -27.85 -7.73
CA LYS A 67 8.28 -29.04 -8.49
C LYS A 67 7.46 -29.18 -9.78
N GLY A 68 6.85 -28.08 -10.23
CA GLY A 68 6.03 -28.06 -11.44
C GLY A 68 6.83 -27.88 -12.73
N PRO A 69 6.14 -27.76 -13.88
CA PRO A 69 6.75 -27.74 -15.22
C PRO A 69 7.54 -26.48 -15.56
N ASN A 70 7.30 -25.36 -14.87
CA ASN A 70 8.00 -24.11 -15.15
C ASN A 70 9.40 -24.11 -14.51
N LYS A 71 10.42 -24.40 -15.31
CA LYS A 71 11.83 -24.51 -14.87
C LYS A 71 12.42 -23.20 -14.30
N ARG A 72 11.81 -22.05 -14.59
CA ARG A 72 12.26 -20.74 -14.08
C ARG A 72 11.75 -20.45 -12.66
N GLN A 73 10.65 -21.10 -12.27
CA GLN A 73 10.09 -20.97 -10.93
C GLN A 73 10.77 -21.97 -10.00
N LYS A 74 11.34 -21.48 -8.89
CA LYS A 74 12.02 -22.30 -7.89
C LYS A 74 11.17 -22.58 -6.65
N PHE A 75 10.31 -21.64 -6.29
CA PHE A 75 9.53 -21.67 -5.07
C PHE A 75 8.07 -21.31 -5.31
N GLU A 76 7.23 -21.74 -4.40
CA GLU A 76 5.82 -21.35 -4.35
C GLU A 76 5.40 -21.09 -2.90
N TYR A 77 4.30 -20.36 -2.73
CA TYR A 77 3.84 -19.85 -1.45
C TYR A 77 2.37 -20.18 -1.25
N GLN A 78 2.02 -20.63 -0.05
CA GLN A 78 0.65 -21.01 0.28
C GLN A 78 -0.17 -19.79 0.70
N CYS A 79 -1.33 -19.58 0.06
CA CYS A 79 -2.33 -18.64 0.53
C CYS A 79 -2.97 -19.13 1.82
N ASN A 80 -3.00 -18.29 2.86
CA ASN A 80 -3.59 -18.65 4.14
C ASN A 80 -5.12 -18.80 4.11
N SER A 81 -5.78 -18.20 3.13
CA SER A 81 -7.23 -18.28 2.97
C SER A 81 -7.68 -19.49 2.15
N CYS A 82 -7.30 -19.57 0.88
CA CYS A 82 -7.72 -20.65 0.00
C CYS A 82 -6.83 -21.90 0.04
N LYS A 83 -5.69 -21.84 0.74
CA LYS A 83 -4.72 -22.93 0.89
C LYS A 83 -4.08 -23.42 -0.40
N LYS A 84 -4.30 -22.73 -1.52
CA LYS A 84 -3.63 -23.02 -2.81
C LYS A 84 -2.22 -22.43 -2.82
N TRP A 85 -1.40 -22.92 -3.74
CA TRP A 85 -0.01 -22.53 -3.90
C TRP A 85 0.19 -21.63 -5.10
N PHE A 86 0.99 -20.59 -4.97
CA PHE A 86 1.19 -19.56 -5.98
C PHE A 86 2.67 -19.16 -6.10
N ALA A 87 3.04 -18.68 -7.30
CA ALA A 87 4.32 -18.00 -7.49
C ALA A 87 4.39 -16.70 -6.68
N GLU A 88 5.60 -16.25 -6.37
CA GLU A 88 5.84 -15.06 -5.56
C GLU A 88 5.13 -13.81 -6.06
N LYS A 89 5.07 -13.61 -7.37
CA LYS A 89 4.40 -12.46 -8.01
C LYS A 89 2.88 -12.41 -7.78
N ASN A 90 2.28 -13.54 -7.42
CA ASN A 90 0.82 -13.69 -7.25
C ASN A 90 0.38 -13.71 -5.79
N ILE A 91 1.29 -13.43 -4.85
CA ILE A 91 0.99 -13.36 -3.43
C ILE A 91 1.32 -12.00 -2.84
N ASN A 92 0.67 -11.67 -1.74
CA ASN A 92 0.94 -10.50 -0.93
C ASN A 92 0.99 -10.89 0.54
N VAL A 93 1.86 -10.25 1.32
CA VAL A 93 1.80 -10.32 2.77
C VAL A 93 0.80 -9.27 3.24
N ASP A 94 -0.19 -9.71 3.98
CA ASP A 94 -1.32 -8.91 4.44
C ASP A 94 -1.35 -8.84 5.97
N HIS A 95 -1.79 -7.72 6.50
CA HIS A 95 -2.07 -7.56 7.93
C HIS A 95 -3.45 -8.16 8.24
N ILE A 96 -3.49 -9.14 9.15
CA ILE A 96 -4.74 -9.76 9.59
C ILE A 96 -5.64 -8.69 10.21
N ASP A 97 -5.11 -7.93 11.18
CA ASP A 97 -5.70 -6.70 11.67
C ASP A 97 -5.07 -5.52 10.90
N PRO A 98 -5.85 -4.82 10.04
CA PRO A 98 -5.31 -3.75 9.21
C PRO A 98 -4.69 -2.62 10.02
N ALA A 99 -3.65 -1.98 9.47
CA ALA A 99 -3.03 -0.81 10.10
C ALA A 99 -4.02 0.36 10.30
N GLY A 100 -5.07 0.41 9.50
CA GLY A 100 -6.10 1.43 9.59
C GLY A 100 -5.70 2.76 8.99
N SER A 101 -6.35 3.82 9.44
CA SER A 101 -6.12 5.19 8.99
C SER A 101 -5.14 5.93 9.91
N LEU A 102 -4.46 6.91 9.35
CA LEU A 102 -3.62 7.85 10.07
C LEU A 102 -4.01 9.27 9.63
N ASN A 103 -4.87 9.92 10.41
CA ASN A 103 -5.45 11.24 10.08
C ASN A 103 -5.05 12.33 11.07
N CYS A 104 -4.56 11.96 12.25
CA CYS A 104 -4.14 12.88 13.30
C CYS A 104 -3.08 12.24 14.20
N ALA A 105 -2.49 13.03 15.09
CA ALA A 105 -1.47 12.56 16.01
C ALA A 105 -1.96 11.43 16.94
N ASN A 106 -3.21 11.45 17.34
CA ASN A 106 -3.77 10.40 18.22
C ASN A 106 -3.86 9.03 17.55
N ASP A 107 -3.94 8.97 16.23
CA ASP A 107 -3.93 7.72 15.48
C ASP A 107 -2.54 7.08 15.40
N LEU A 108 -1.49 7.86 15.60
CA LEU A 108 -0.11 7.46 15.31
C LEU A 108 0.36 6.25 16.11
N PRO A 109 0.22 6.17 17.45
CA PRO A 109 0.68 5.01 18.21
C PRO A 109 0.03 3.71 17.74
N GLY A 110 -1.27 3.66 17.61
CA GLY A 110 -2.00 2.49 17.14
C GLY A 110 -1.67 2.10 15.71
N PHE A 111 -1.53 3.07 14.83
CA PHE A 111 -1.12 2.84 13.44
C PHE A 111 0.27 2.20 13.35
N VAL A 112 1.24 2.71 14.12
CA VAL A 112 2.62 2.18 14.16
C VAL A 112 2.63 0.74 14.69
N GLU A 113 1.93 0.47 15.77
CA GLU A 113 1.85 -0.87 16.37
C GLU A 113 1.24 -1.91 15.40
N ARG A 114 0.20 -1.53 14.67
CA ARG A 114 -0.44 -2.42 13.69
C ARG A 114 0.37 -2.58 12.41
N LEU A 115 1.04 -1.51 11.95
CA LEU A 115 1.85 -1.55 10.73
C LEU A 115 3.14 -2.34 10.92
N PHE A 116 3.86 -2.10 12.02
CA PHE A 116 5.11 -2.76 12.40
C PHE A 116 4.82 -3.86 13.43
N CYS A 117 3.94 -4.78 13.08
CA CYS A 117 3.53 -5.89 13.91
C CYS A 117 4.47 -7.10 13.78
N GLU A 118 4.26 -8.07 14.65
CA GLU A 118 4.95 -9.37 14.57
C GLU A 118 4.24 -10.31 13.58
N THR A 119 4.84 -11.48 13.32
CA THR A 119 4.35 -12.45 12.34
C THR A 119 2.96 -13.00 12.65
N ASP A 120 2.51 -12.98 13.89
CA ASP A 120 1.19 -13.45 14.32
C ASP A 120 0.04 -12.61 13.75
N ASN A 121 0.30 -11.33 13.41
CA ASN A 121 -0.67 -10.47 12.72
C ASN A 121 -0.44 -10.37 11.21
N LEU A 122 0.38 -11.22 10.64
CA LEU A 122 0.67 -11.24 9.21
C LEU A 122 0.24 -12.57 8.58
N GLN A 123 -0.18 -12.50 7.32
CA GLN A 123 -0.53 -13.68 6.53
C GLN A 123 -0.16 -13.50 5.08
N VAL A 124 0.10 -14.60 4.39
CA VAL A 124 0.25 -14.61 2.94
C VAL A 124 -1.11 -14.86 2.31
N LEU A 125 -1.52 -14.00 1.40
CA LEU A 125 -2.73 -14.16 0.59
C LEU A 125 -2.40 -14.11 -0.90
N CYS A 126 -3.08 -14.92 -1.70
CA CYS A 126 -3.06 -14.75 -3.15
C CYS A 126 -3.79 -13.45 -3.54
N SER A 127 -3.52 -12.96 -4.75
CA SER A 127 -4.11 -11.70 -5.23
C SER A 127 -5.64 -11.70 -5.17
N GLY A 128 -6.28 -12.83 -5.49
CA GLY A 128 -7.74 -12.98 -5.42
C GLY A 128 -8.29 -12.87 -4.00
N CYS A 129 -7.73 -13.62 -3.06
CA CYS A 129 -8.16 -13.57 -1.66
C CYS A 129 -7.84 -12.22 -0.99
N HIS A 130 -6.71 -11.61 -1.35
CA HIS A 130 -6.36 -10.26 -0.89
C HIS A 130 -7.38 -9.21 -1.37
N ASN A 131 -7.78 -9.27 -2.63
CA ASN A 131 -8.79 -8.37 -3.19
C ASN A 131 -10.16 -8.54 -2.50
N THR A 132 -10.58 -9.78 -2.26
CA THR A 132 -11.82 -10.09 -1.55
C THR A 132 -11.82 -9.52 -0.13
N LYS A 133 -10.73 -9.72 0.62
CA LYS A 133 -10.56 -9.15 1.96
C LYS A 133 -10.63 -7.61 1.93
N THR A 134 -9.92 -6.98 1.00
CA THR A 134 -9.91 -5.52 0.86
C THR A 134 -11.31 -4.97 0.55
N GLN A 135 -12.09 -5.64 -0.28
CA GLN A 135 -13.48 -5.23 -0.58
C GLN A 135 -14.37 -5.36 0.65
N ASN A 136 -14.26 -6.46 1.39
CA ASN A 136 -15.04 -6.67 2.63
C ASN A 136 -14.72 -5.61 3.69
N GLU A 137 -13.46 -5.23 3.86
CA GLU A 137 -13.04 -4.17 4.77
C GLU A 137 -13.58 -2.79 4.37
N LYS A 138 -13.67 -2.50 3.08
CA LYS A 138 -14.29 -1.26 2.57
C LYS A 138 -15.79 -1.25 2.81
N ASN A 139 -16.48 -2.35 2.57
CA ASN A 139 -17.92 -2.46 2.75
C ASN A 139 -18.31 -2.33 4.23
N GLY A 140 -17.57 -2.96 5.15
CA GLY A 140 -17.80 -2.85 6.58
C GLY A 140 -17.62 -1.42 7.15
N LYS A 141 -16.85 -0.56 6.49
CA LYS A 141 -16.69 0.85 6.87
C LYS A 141 -17.86 1.74 6.43
N ASN A 142 -18.68 1.29 5.50
CA ASN A 142 -19.82 2.05 4.97
C ASN A 142 -21.14 1.77 5.74
N GLU A 143 -21.12 0.85 6.71
CA GLU A 143 -22.29 0.46 7.49
C GLU A 143 -22.41 1.16 8.88
N HIS A 144 -21.57 2.21 9.11
CA HIS A 144 -21.59 3.00 10.36
C HIS A 144 -21.75 4.49 10.09
#